data_872c53e46035ebb26b0edca3cb52571e
#
_entry.id   872c53e46035ebb26b0edca3cb52571e
#
_cell.length_a   1.000
_cell.length_b   1.000
_cell.length_c   1.000
_cell.angle_alpha   90.00
_cell.angle_beta   90.00
_cell.angle_gamma   90.00
#
_symmetry.space_group_name_H-M   'P 1'
#
loop_
_entity.id
_entity.type
_entity.pdbx_description
1 polymer ?
#
loop_
_entity_poly.entity_id
_entity_poly.type
_entity_poly.pdbx_seq_one_letter_code
_entity_poly.pdbx_strand_id
1 'polypeptide(L)'
;MKSRASSLMIGTLTLVLIAGAFGAFLGFRKFARIQQQVPLRVIFEGSASGLHKGGSVNFDGIRVGEVVSLKLDNPRRVVAFARIDSGAPIRKDTEVGLEFQGLTGVAAISLTGGAIDGPPVPLDNDGVPVLTADPDALLDVQEKIRVAMRNVDRIIADNEVAVKDTLRNFESFTATLAGNGERIT
;
A
#
# COMPACT_ATOMS: atom_id res chain seq x y z
N MET A 1 7.28 -53.45 39.80
CA MET A 1 7.17 -52.92 38.42
C MET A 1 6.00 -51.93 38.19
N LYS A 2 5.30 -51.44 39.24
CA LYS A 2 4.13 -50.54 39.11
C LYS A 2 4.45 -49.05 39.00
N SER A 3 5.67 -48.59 39.31
CA SER A 3 6.02 -47.16 39.40
C SER A 3 6.40 -46.50 38.07
N ARG A 4 6.89 -47.27 37.11
CA ARG A 4 7.31 -46.68 35.79
C ARG A 4 6.14 -46.36 34.86
N ALA A 5 5.05 -47.15 34.91
CA ALA A 5 3.84 -46.89 34.13
C ALA A 5 3.09 -45.64 34.61
N SER A 6 3.13 -45.36 35.92
CA SER A 6 2.51 -44.20 36.54
C SER A 6 3.23 -42.88 36.17
N SER A 7 4.57 -42.87 36.13
CA SER A 7 5.34 -41.68 35.78
C SER A 7 5.26 -41.35 34.29
N LEU A 8 5.20 -42.34 33.41
CA LEU A 8 4.94 -42.12 31.97
C LEU A 8 3.55 -41.56 31.74
N MET A 9 2.53 -42.08 32.42
CA MET A 9 1.16 -41.60 32.30
C MET A 9 0.98 -40.17 32.82
N ILE A 10 1.66 -39.79 33.89
CA ILE A 10 1.68 -38.44 34.40
C ILE A 10 2.40 -37.49 33.41
N GLY A 11 3.54 -37.90 32.87
CA GLY A 11 4.29 -37.12 31.90
C GLY A 11 3.53 -36.86 30.59
N THR A 12 2.86 -37.90 30.04
CA THR A 12 2.03 -37.73 28.84
C THR A 12 0.81 -36.85 29.10
N LEU A 13 0.14 -36.99 30.25
CA LEU A 13 -0.99 -36.16 30.63
C LEU A 13 -0.59 -34.69 30.77
N THR A 14 0.56 -34.39 31.41
CA THR A 14 1.08 -33.05 31.55
C THR A 14 1.43 -32.42 30.21
N LEU A 15 2.02 -33.20 29.29
CA LEU A 15 2.39 -32.72 27.96
C LEU A 15 1.15 -32.41 27.11
N VAL A 16 0.11 -33.23 27.21
CA VAL A 16 -1.20 -32.96 26.53
C VAL A 16 -1.87 -31.70 27.11
N LEU A 17 -1.83 -31.52 28.43
CA LEU A 17 -2.39 -30.30 29.04
C LEU A 17 -1.64 -29.05 28.62
N ILE A 18 -0.31 -29.09 28.58
CA ILE A 18 0.51 -27.95 28.14
C ILE A 18 0.24 -27.66 26.66
N ALA A 19 0.22 -28.67 25.80
CA ALA A 19 -0.10 -28.51 24.38
C ALA A 19 -1.51 -27.95 24.16
N GLY A 20 -2.49 -28.45 24.94
CA GLY A 20 -3.87 -27.97 24.92
C GLY A 20 -4.00 -26.51 25.38
N ALA A 21 -3.34 -26.15 26.47
CA ALA A 21 -3.31 -24.78 26.98
C ALA A 21 -2.64 -23.81 25.99
N PHE A 22 -1.54 -24.24 25.35
CA PHE A 22 -0.86 -23.45 24.32
C PHE A 22 -1.71 -23.27 23.07
N GLY A 23 -2.37 -24.34 22.62
CA GLY A 23 -3.32 -24.27 21.50
C GLY A 23 -4.51 -23.34 21.78
N ALA A 24 -5.10 -23.44 23.00
CA ALA A 24 -6.17 -22.56 23.44
C ALA A 24 -5.71 -21.09 23.53
N PHE A 25 -4.50 -20.83 24.02
CA PHE A 25 -3.93 -19.49 24.11
C PHE A 25 -3.72 -18.85 22.71
N LEU A 26 -3.20 -19.62 21.77
CA LEU A 26 -3.05 -19.14 20.37
C LEU A 26 -4.40 -18.91 19.70
N GLY A 27 -5.38 -19.78 19.94
CA GLY A 27 -6.76 -19.63 19.45
C GLY A 27 -7.43 -18.38 20.01
N PHE A 28 -7.29 -18.15 21.32
CA PHE A 28 -7.87 -16.99 21.99
C PHE A 28 -7.28 -15.65 21.49
N ARG A 29 -5.97 -15.59 21.26
CA ARG A 29 -5.31 -14.43 20.66
C ARG A 29 -5.82 -14.11 19.25
N LYS A 30 -6.07 -15.13 18.46
CA LYS A 30 -6.59 -14.98 17.09
C LYS A 30 -8.05 -14.50 17.11
N PHE A 31 -8.84 -15.02 18.04
CA PHE A 31 -10.24 -14.66 18.21
C PHE A 31 -10.42 -13.22 18.72
N ALA A 32 -9.60 -12.79 19.69
CA ALA A 32 -9.64 -11.43 20.23
C ALA A 32 -9.32 -10.35 19.18
N ARG A 33 -8.42 -10.64 18.22
CA ARG A 33 -8.13 -9.72 17.11
C ARG A 33 -9.28 -9.57 16.12
N ILE A 34 -10.03 -10.63 15.90
CA ILE A 34 -11.17 -10.62 14.96
C ILE A 34 -12.32 -9.75 15.48
N GLN A 35 -12.52 -9.69 16.80
CA GLN A 35 -13.58 -8.89 17.42
C GLN A 35 -13.33 -7.38 17.39
N GLN A 36 -12.10 -6.93 17.11
CA GLN A 36 -11.74 -5.53 17.00
C GLN A 36 -11.74 -5.03 15.55
N GLN A 37 -12.16 -5.86 14.60
CA GLN A 37 -12.17 -5.50 13.18
C GLN A 37 -13.60 -5.34 12.69
N VAL A 38 -13.81 -4.29 11.91
CA VAL A 38 -15.08 -4.02 11.22
C VAL A 38 -14.90 -4.23 9.72
N PRO A 39 -15.93 -4.76 9.03
CA PRO A 39 -15.89 -4.87 7.59
C PRO A 39 -15.93 -3.47 6.95
N LEU A 40 -15.23 -3.30 5.85
CA LEU A 40 -15.29 -2.13 4.98
C LEU A 40 -15.40 -2.61 3.53
N ARG A 41 -16.30 -2.03 2.78
CA ARG A 41 -16.41 -2.22 1.34
C ARG A 41 -15.83 -1.01 0.64
N VAL A 42 -14.89 -1.24 -0.28
CA VAL A 42 -14.28 -0.19 -1.09
C VAL A 42 -14.60 -0.46 -2.55
N ILE A 43 -15.19 0.52 -3.21
CA ILE A 43 -15.57 0.45 -4.62
C ILE A 43 -14.55 1.25 -5.43
N PHE A 44 -13.93 0.61 -6.40
CA PHE A 44 -13.05 1.24 -7.37
C PHE A 44 -13.78 1.31 -8.71
N GLU A 45 -14.01 2.52 -9.20
CA GLU A 45 -14.53 2.76 -10.54
C GLU A 45 -13.35 2.88 -11.51
N GLY A 46 -12.88 1.74 -12.01
CA GLY A 46 -11.71 1.64 -12.87
C GLY A 46 -10.81 0.47 -12.50
N SER A 47 -9.53 0.63 -12.76
CA SER A 47 -8.51 -0.40 -12.49
C SER A 47 -8.09 -0.37 -11.03
N ALA A 48 -8.13 -1.52 -10.36
CA ALA A 48 -7.51 -1.75 -9.05
C ALA A 48 -6.21 -2.56 -9.20
N SER A 49 -5.38 -2.16 -10.17
CA SER A 49 -4.15 -2.88 -10.52
C SER A 49 -3.19 -2.98 -9.32
N GLY A 50 -2.63 -4.17 -9.13
CA GLY A 50 -1.73 -4.46 -8.02
C GLY A 50 -2.41 -4.80 -6.70
N LEU A 51 -3.71 -4.55 -6.56
CA LEU A 51 -4.46 -4.91 -5.36
C LEU A 51 -4.72 -6.41 -5.34
N HIS A 52 -4.50 -7.06 -4.20
CA HIS A 52 -4.66 -8.49 -4.05
C HIS A 52 -5.22 -8.85 -2.67
N LYS A 53 -5.71 -10.07 -2.53
CA LYS A 53 -6.13 -10.60 -1.22
C LYS A 53 -4.93 -10.64 -0.26
N GLY A 54 -5.12 -10.15 0.95
CA GLY A 54 -4.06 -9.97 1.95
C GLY A 54 -3.29 -8.66 1.81
N GLY A 55 -3.59 -7.84 0.78
CA GLY A 55 -3.06 -6.50 0.64
C GLY A 55 -3.42 -5.62 1.84
N SER A 56 -2.54 -4.70 2.21
CA SER A 56 -2.78 -3.80 3.34
C SER A 56 -3.81 -2.73 3.01
N VAL A 57 -4.51 -2.28 4.05
CA VAL A 57 -5.28 -1.04 4.06
C VAL A 57 -4.55 -0.08 4.99
N ASN A 58 -4.12 1.04 4.46
CA ASN A 58 -3.37 2.06 5.19
C ASN A 58 -4.23 3.31 5.36
N PHE A 59 -4.15 3.95 6.52
CA PHE A 59 -4.73 5.26 6.79
C PHE A 59 -3.60 6.23 7.09
N ASP A 60 -3.44 7.24 6.25
CA ASP A 60 -2.30 8.20 6.30
C ASP A 60 -0.94 7.49 6.46
N GLY A 61 -0.74 6.39 5.71
CA GLY A 61 0.49 5.58 5.75
C GLY A 61 0.57 4.56 6.89
N ILE A 62 -0.36 4.56 7.84
CA ILE A 62 -0.41 3.59 8.94
C ILE A 62 -1.34 2.44 8.56
N ARG A 63 -0.84 1.21 8.70
CA ARG A 63 -1.65 0.02 8.43
C ARG A 63 -2.78 -0.12 9.46
N VAL A 64 -4.02 -0.05 8.98
CA VAL A 64 -5.25 -0.19 9.79
C VAL A 64 -6.07 -1.43 9.42
N GLY A 65 -5.67 -2.20 8.40
CA GLY A 65 -6.44 -3.36 8.00
C GLY A 65 -5.83 -4.17 6.86
N GLU A 66 -6.64 -5.06 6.32
CA GLU A 66 -6.26 -5.93 5.22
C GLU A 66 -7.43 -6.22 4.27
N VAL A 67 -7.11 -6.46 3.01
CA VAL A 67 -8.07 -6.88 1.97
C VAL A 67 -8.38 -8.36 2.14
N VAL A 68 -9.64 -8.69 2.34
CA VAL A 68 -10.12 -10.07 2.52
C VAL A 68 -10.41 -10.75 1.19
N SER A 69 -11.07 -10.01 0.29
CA SER A 69 -11.41 -10.51 -1.04
C SER A 69 -11.63 -9.37 -2.02
N LEU A 70 -11.53 -9.70 -3.29
CA LEU A 70 -11.80 -8.81 -4.41
C LEU A 70 -12.85 -9.46 -5.30
N LYS A 71 -13.79 -8.66 -5.79
CA LYS A 71 -14.83 -9.10 -6.72
C LYS A 71 -14.91 -8.10 -7.87
N LEU A 72 -14.95 -8.61 -9.07
CA LEU A 72 -15.28 -7.80 -10.25
C LEU A 72 -16.81 -7.77 -10.37
N ASP A 73 -17.39 -6.61 -10.14
CA ASP A 73 -18.84 -6.40 -10.21
C ASP A 73 -19.29 -6.20 -11.68
N ASN A 74 -18.50 -5.42 -12.42
CA ASN A 74 -18.64 -5.24 -13.86
C ASN A 74 -17.27 -4.94 -14.48
N PRO A 75 -17.12 -4.86 -15.82
CA PRO A 75 -15.82 -4.64 -16.46
C PRO A 75 -15.08 -3.37 -16.06
N ARG A 76 -15.73 -2.43 -15.35
CA ARG A 76 -15.16 -1.15 -14.91
C ARG A 76 -15.28 -0.93 -13.40
N ARG A 77 -15.73 -1.94 -12.64
CA ARG A 77 -15.94 -1.78 -11.19
C ARG A 77 -15.37 -2.97 -10.44
N VAL A 78 -14.40 -2.69 -9.60
CA VAL A 78 -13.82 -3.65 -8.66
C VAL A 78 -14.32 -3.32 -7.26
N VAL A 79 -14.83 -4.32 -6.56
CA VAL A 79 -15.26 -4.22 -5.16
C VAL A 79 -14.27 -4.97 -4.31
N ALA A 80 -13.57 -4.24 -3.43
CA ALA A 80 -12.69 -4.80 -2.42
C ALA A 80 -13.43 -4.91 -1.10
N PHE A 81 -13.41 -6.10 -0.52
CA PHE A 81 -13.86 -6.34 0.85
C PHE A 81 -12.64 -6.35 1.76
N ALA A 82 -12.60 -5.42 2.69
CA ALA A 82 -11.53 -5.27 3.65
C ALA A 82 -12.03 -5.48 5.08
N ARG A 83 -11.13 -5.78 5.98
CA ARG A 83 -11.32 -5.70 7.43
C ARG A 83 -10.38 -4.65 7.97
N ILE A 84 -10.91 -3.73 8.71
CA ILE A 84 -10.18 -2.61 9.30
C ILE A 84 -10.36 -2.59 10.81
N ASP A 85 -9.40 -2.04 11.51
CA ASP A 85 -9.47 -1.87 12.94
C ASP A 85 -10.61 -0.90 13.31
N SER A 86 -11.42 -1.26 14.30
CA SER A 86 -12.58 -0.46 14.73
C SER A 86 -12.20 0.93 15.25
N GLY A 87 -10.93 1.12 15.63
CA GLY A 87 -10.39 2.41 16.06
C GLY A 87 -9.92 3.31 14.92
N ALA A 88 -9.96 2.85 13.66
CA ALA A 88 -9.54 3.67 12.54
C ALA A 88 -10.50 4.87 12.34
N PRO A 89 -9.98 6.10 12.25
CA PRO A 89 -10.80 7.32 12.22
C PRO A 89 -11.39 7.59 10.83
N ILE A 90 -12.01 6.57 10.23
CA ILE A 90 -12.56 6.64 8.87
C ILE A 90 -13.91 7.37 8.89
N ARG A 91 -14.09 8.29 7.97
CA ARG A 91 -15.28 9.13 7.81
C ARG A 91 -15.82 9.06 6.38
N LYS A 92 -17.00 9.64 6.16
CA LYS A 92 -17.63 9.72 4.83
C LYS A 92 -16.74 10.44 3.81
N ASP A 93 -16.02 11.45 4.26
CA ASP A 93 -15.12 12.31 3.48
C ASP A 93 -13.67 11.80 3.44
N THR A 94 -13.41 10.58 3.92
CA THR A 94 -12.12 9.93 3.73
C THR A 94 -11.92 9.59 2.26
N GLU A 95 -10.86 10.10 1.69
CA GLU A 95 -10.46 9.83 0.32
C GLU A 95 -9.86 8.42 0.20
N VAL A 96 -10.20 7.74 -0.87
CA VAL A 96 -9.74 6.38 -1.15
C VAL A 96 -8.92 6.35 -2.42
N GLY A 97 -7.72 5.80 -2.31
CA GLY A 97 -6.81 5.61 -3.43
C GLY A 97 -6.11 4.27 -3.40
N LEU A 98 -5.14 4.13 -4.28
CA LEU A 98 -4.17 3.02 -4.29
C LEU A 98 -2.77 3.58 -4.04
N GLU A 99 -2.05 2.95 -3.14
CA GLU A 99 -0.64 3.24 -2.86
C GLU A 99 0.21 2.06 -3.32
N PHE A 100 1.16 2.31 -4.23
CA PHE A 100 2.07 1.27 -4.70
C PHE A 100 3.20 1.04 -3.70
N GLN A 101 3.37 -0.21 -3.29
CA GLN A 101 4.43 -0.63 -2.38
C GLN A 101 5.70 -1.00 -3.15
N GLY A 102 6.58 -0.01 -3.30
CA GLY A 102 7.84 -0.17 -4.06
C GLY A 102 7.63 -0.27 -5.57
N LEU A 103 8.57 -0.92 -6.26
CA LEU A 103 8.61 -1.03 -7.73
C LEU A 103 7.98 -2.33 -8.25
N THR A 104 7.46 -3.18 -7.38
CA THR A 104 6.94 -4.51 -7.75
C THR A 104 5.53 -4.49 -8.34
N GLY A 105 4.86 -3.34 -8.33
CA GLY A 105 3.48 -3.21 -8.79
C GLY A 105 2.42 -3.71 -7.79
N VAL A 106 2.84 -4.08 -6.59
CA VAL A 106 1.92 -4.42 -5.49
C VAL A 106 1.30 -3.15 -4.95
N ALA A 107 -0.03 -3.14 -4.82
CA ALA A 107 -0.77 -2.00 -4.29
C ALA A 107 -1.47 -2.31 -2.95
N ALA A 108 -1.56 -1.30 -2.11
CA ALA A 108 -2.37 -1.24 -0.92
C ALA A 108 -3.55 -0.29 -1.14
N ILE A 109 -4.63 -0.46 -0.38
CA ILE A 109 -5.67 0.56 -0.28
C ILE A 109 -5.12 1.69 0.59
N SER A 110 -5.12 2.90 0.07
CA SER A 110 -4.77 4.13 0.80
C SER A 110 -6.04 4.87 1.17
N LEU A 111 -6.19 5.15 2.44
CA LEU A 111 -7.24 5.99 3.01
C LEU A 111 -6.58 7.25 3.54
N THR A 112 -7.07 8.42 3.16
CA THR A 112 -6.44 9.69 3.50
C THR A 112 -7.49 10.71 3.92
N GLY A 113 -7.16 11.54 4.90
CA GLY A 113 -8.00 12.64 5.32
C GLY A 113 -9.26 12.20 6.07
N GLY A 114 -10.25 13.08 6.06
CA GLY A 114 -11.48 12.96 6.83
C GLY A 114 -11.51 13.97 7.99
N ALA A 115 -12.63 14.66 8.14
CA ALA A 115 -12.82 15.60 9.25
C ALA A 115 -12.99 14.83 10.57
N ILE A 116 -12.36 15.30 11.65
CA ILE A 116 -12.43 14.66 12.99
C ILE A 116 -13.89 14.47 13.42
N ASP A 117 -14.73 15.47 13.17
CA ASP A 117 -16.17 15.47 13.50
C ASP A 117 -17.04 15.16 12.26
N GLY A 118 -16.44 14.60 11.20
CA GLY A 118 -17.14 14.26 9.97
C GLY A 118 -18.21 13.19 10.18
N PRO A 119 -19.22 13.11 9.30
CA PRO A 119 -20.25 12.10 9.38
C PRO A 119 -19.65 10.70 9.20
N PRO A 120 -20.25 9.68 9.82
CA PRO A 120 -19.79 8.29 9.65
C PRO A 120 -19.89 7.85 8.20
N VAL A 121 -19.10 6.83 7.86
CA VAL A 121 -19.12 6.18 6.53
C VAL A 121 -20.55 5.70 6.24
N PRO A 122 -21.10 5.96 5.05
CA PRO A 122 -22.42 5.46 4.67
C PRO A 122 -22.44 3.92 4.64
N LEU A 123 -23.56 3.36 5.04
CA LEU A 123 -23.78 1.92 5.02
C LEU A 123 -24.44 1.52 3.71
N ASP A 124 -24.06 0.36 3.20
CA ASP A 124 -24.74 -0.30 2.09
C ASP A 124 -26.04 -0.99 2.55
N ASN A 125 -26.81 -1.55 1.61
CA ASN A 125 -28.02 -2.33 1.87
C ASN A 125 -27.81 -3.50 2.84
N ASP A 126 -26.59 -4.03 2.89
CA ASP A 126 -26.16 -5.11 3.78
C ASP A 126 -25.67 -4.60 5.15
N GLY A 127 -25.75 -3.30 5.41
CA GLY A 127 -25.28 -2.68 6.65
C GLY A 127 -23.74 -2.60 6.77
N VAL A 128 -23.01 -2.76 5.67
CA VAL A 128 -21.55 -2.68 5.62
C VAL A 128 -21.14 -1.26 5.22
N PRO A 129 -20.21 -0.62 5.93
CA PRO A 129 -19.65 0.66 5.52
C PRO A 129 -19.05 0.61 4.11
N VAL A 130 -19.36 1.61 3.29
CA VAL A 130 -18.91 1.69 1.89
C VAL A 130 -18.22 3.01 1.62
N LEU A 131 -17.02 2.93 1.06
CA LEU A 131 -16.31 4.06 0.46
C LEU A 131 -16.12 3.81 -1.03
N THR A 132 -16.14 4.87 -1.82
CA THR A 132 -15.88 4.82 -3.26
C THR A 132 -14.59 5.57 -3.53
N ALA A 133 -13.68 4.93 -4.25
CA ALA A 133 -12.44 5.56 -4.70
C ALA A 133 -12.76 6.54 -5.83
N ASP A 134 -12.12 7.71 -5.79
CA ASP A 134 -12.21 8.67 -6.88
C ASP A 134 -11.54 8.07 -8.14
N PRO A 135 -12.26 7.97 -9.26
CA PRO A 135 -11.70 7.48 -10.51
C PRO A 135 -10.47 8.28 -10.96
N ASP A 136 -10.46 9.58 -10.71
CA ASP A 136 -9.38 10.48 -11.10
C ASP A 136 -8.13 10.30 -10.23
N ALA A 137 -8.28 9.91 -8.97
CA ALA A 137 -7.14 9.63 -8.09
C ALA A 137 -6.27 8.46 -8.57
N LEU A 138 -6.87 7.49 -9.29
CA LEU A 138 -6.17 6.33 -9.84
C LEU A 138 -5.48 6.64 -11.18
N LEU A 139 -6.05 7.54 -11.96
CA LEU A 139 -5.50 8.01 -13.24
C LEU A 139 -4.35 9.01 -13.02
N ASP A 140 -4.39 9.73 -11.90
CA ASP A 140 -3.52 10.85 -11.61
C ASP A 140 -2.02 10.47 -11.55
N VAL A 141 -1.66 9.31 -11.00
CA VAL A 141 -0.25 8.90 -10.90
C VAL A 141 0.34 8.59 -12.28
N GLN A 142 -0.38 7.86 -13.13
CA GLN A 142 0.11 7.54 -14.48
C GLN A 142 0.15 8.77 -15.36
N GLU A 143 -0.87 9.65 -15.25
CA GLU A 143 -0.89 10.90 -16.01
C GLU A 143 0.16 11.88 -15.49
N LYS A 144 0.38 11.99 -14.19
CA LYS A 144 1.48 12.79 -13.60
C LYS A 144 2.85 12.32 -14.08
N ILE A 145 3.09 11.00 -14.12
CA ILE A 145 4.33 10.44 -14.67
C ILE A 145 4.45 10.78 -16.15
N ARG A 146 3.38 10.63 -16.93
CA ARG A 146 3.38 10.97 -18.37
C ARG A 146 3.60 12.46 -18.61
N VAL A 147 2.99 13.33 -17.81
CA VAL A 147 3.21 14.77 -17.84
C VAL A 147 4.64 15.12 -17.46
N ALA A 148 5.17 14.51 -16.41
CA ALA A 148 6.57 14.69 -15.99
C ALA A 148 7.54 14.26 -17.10
N MET A 149 7.33 13.12 -17.74
CA MET A 149 8.15 12.68 -18.87
C MET A 149 8.08 13.65 -20.05
N ARG A 150 6.88 14.11 -20.43
CA ARG A 150 6.73 15.15 -21.48
C ARG A 150 7.43 16.45 -21.15
N ASN A 151 7.42 16.84 -19.88
CA ASN A 151 8.13 18.04 -19.44
C ASN A 151 9.65 17.88 -19.52
N VAL A 152 10.17 16.69 -19.16
CA VAL A 152 11.60 16.36 -19.34
C VAL A 152 11.99 16.41 -20.80
N ASP A 153 11.22 15.76 -21.69
CA ASP A 153 11.47 15.79 -23.15
C ASP A 153 11.47 17.23 -23.67
N ARG A 154 10.53 18.07 -23.24
CA ARG A 154 10.47 19.49 -23.60
C ARG A 154 11.71 20.25 -23.13
N ILE A 155 12.10 20.07 -21.85
CA ILE A 155 13.29 20.74 -21.29
C ILE A 155 14.54 20.34 -22.08
N ILE A 156 14.67 19.07 -22.45
CA ILE A 156 15.80 18.60 -23.27
C ILE A 156 15.75 19.25 -24.66
N ALA A 157 14.59 19.26 -25.32
CA ALA A 157 14.42 19.83 -26.64
C ALA A 157 14.65 21.36 -26.65
N ASP A 158 14.10 22.08 -25.69
CA ASP A 158 14.23 23.55 -25.59
C ASP A 158 15.67 23.96 -25.24
N ASN A 159 16.45 23.10 -24.60
CA ASN A 159 17.85 23.36 -24.23
C ASN A 159 18.88 22.69 -25.14
N GLU A 160 18.46 22.00 -26.22
CA GLU A 160 19.38 21.26 -27.10
C GLU A 160 20.51 22.15 -27.64
N VAL A 161 20.17 23.38 -28.04
CA VAL A 161 21.14 24.37 -28.54
C VAL A 161 22.10 24.78 -27.43
N ALA A 162 21.56 25.12 -26.25
CA ALA A 162 22.36 25.56 -25.10
C ALA A 162 23.31 24.46 -24.60
N VAL A 163 22.86 23.22 -24.60
CA VAL A 163 23.69 22.05 -24.24
C VAL A 163 24.79 21.83 -25.27
N LYS A 164 24.48 21.89 -26.59
CA LYS A 164 25.48 21.78 -27.66
C LYS A 164 26.51 22.90 -27.59
N ASP A 165 26.07 24.13 -27.35
CA ASP A 165 26.98 25.28 -27.24
C ASP A 165 27.88 25.18 -26.01
N THR A 166 27.34 24.70 -24.88
CA THR A 166 28.11 24.44 -23.66
C THR A 166 29.18 23.37 -23.89
N LEU A 167 28.82 22.26 -24.54
CA LEU A 167 29.77 21.22 -24.87
C LEU A 167 30.84 21.71 -25.82
N ARG A 168 30.50 22.47 -26.86
CA ARG A 168 31.44 23.06 -27.82
C ARG A 168 32.40 24.06 -27.14
N ASN A 169 31.87 24.88 -26.23
CA ASN A 169 32.67 25.82 -25.45
C ASN A 169 33.63 25.08 -24.52
N PHE A 170 33.18 23.97 -23.91
CA PHE A 170 34.03 23.12 -23.06
C PHE A 170 35.14 22.43 -23.86
N GLU A 171 34.81 21.90 -25.05
CA GLU A 171 35.83 21.33 -25.97
C GLU A 171 36.85 22.38 -26.38
N SER A 172 36.41 23.57 -26.76
CA SER A 172 37.29 24.70 -27.13
C SER A 172 38.16 25.14 -25.97
N PHE A 173 37.62 25.19 -24.77
CA PHE A 173 38.35 25.54 -23.55
C PHE A 173 39.43 24.47 -23.22
N THR A 174 39.08 23.21 -23.28
CA THR A 174 40.02 22.10 -23.04
C THR A 174 41.13 22.02 -24.11
N ALA A 175 40.77 22.26 -25.37
CA ALA A 175 41.76 22.33 -26.46
C ALA A 175 42.75 23.48 -26.29
N THR A 176 42.23 24.65 -25.85
CA THR A 176 43.08 25.81 -25.56
C THR A 176 43.99 25.60 -24.38
N LEU A 177 43.50 24.93 -23.32
CA LEU A 177 44.33 24.52 -22.17
C LEU A 177 45.42 23.53 -22.57
N ALA A 178 45.06 22.52 -23.37
CA ALA A 178 46.02 21.53 -23.85
C ALA A 178 47.10 22.15 -24.75
N GLY A 179 46.71 23.11 -25.60
CA GLY A 179 47.67 23.81 -26.48
C GLY A 179 48.59 24.82 -25.76
N ASN A 180 48.21 25.31 -24.57
CA ASN A 180 49.00 26.22 -23.76
C ASN A 180 49.70 25.56 -22.56
N GLY A 181 49.59 24.24 -22.43
CA GLY A 181 50.20 23.50 -21.31
C GLY A 181 51.69 23.69 -21.17
N GLU A 182 52.43 23.86 -22.28
CA GLU A 182 53.88 24.11 -22.28
C GLU A 182 54.26 25.55 -21.88
N ARG A 183 53.30 26.47 -21.81
CA ARG A 183 53.55 27.89 -21.41
C ARG A 183 53.23 28.16 -19.93
N ILE A 184 52.70 27.19 -19.22
CA ILE A 184 52.30 27.33 -17.83
C ILE A 184 53.29 26.62 -16.89
N THR A 185 54.27 25.91 -17.42
CA THR A 185 55.43 25.38 -16.71
C THR A 185 56.62 26.27 -16.92
#